data_8be20078a3ad06f9c83366d85e9bc63b
#
_entry.id   8be20078a3ad06f9c83366d85e9bc63b
#
_cell.length_a   1.000
_cell.length_b   1.000
_cell.length_c   1.000
_cell.angle_alpha   90.00
_cell.angle_beta   90.00
_cell.angle_gamma   90.00
#
_symmetry.space_group_name_H-M   'P 1'
#
loop_
_entity.id
_entity.type
_entity.pdbx_description
1 polymer ?
#
loop_
_entity_poly.entity_id
_entity_poly.type
_entity_poly.pdbx_seq_one_letter_code
_entity_poly.pdbx_strand_id
1 'polypeptide(L)'
;MFRSALIIALMTFSIITQAALPADPIQRCLDIRRFADFTTRQKMAAKEPGVLRFKFHKISASELPLNNPVGNMDEVIKALNNQIENCDKNHGEFQTVTLAGRQFKRQEWCQNTNKKMLALAKAAHGNFQKYLSSIKNEFDWYKSDGWPENHAGFKQGEFQFTAYYAPAAVEARTQRGGAFLYPLYSNPGVVSVASECKKFNLKAPLCGVDPLTKMVRGFCLKNANGTYSVVPDRQEIEHGALPPKYIIGYVKDPNDPAFLMVQGSGSLILDGKKFRINYESSNGRPRTMLGRIVQCAQDPTCGGNLNAMERCAKDPKCHDEAKLRCNVSKKIRQSGASEKQIRQYLDNLLNRDKADDLRNRDQSYVFFAKEDGGPYGSENITLTPHASCATDHKVIPIGMNFIYSYKKSTSWCVAQDRGGAIMGAHVDVYKGEGNQAGLEANALNHPGSLFVALPKRE
;
A
#
# COMPACT_ATOMS: atom_id res chain seq x y z
N MET A 1 -0.82 37.75 7.24
CA MET A 1 -0.45 36.45 7.77
C MET A 1 -0.04 35.38 6.72
N PHE A 2 -0.37 35.53 5.44
CA PHE A 2 -0.04 34.54 4.39
C PHE A 2 1.40 34.57 3.82
N ARG A 3 2.15 35.66 4.06
CA ARG A 3 3.54 35.77 3.56
C ARG A 3 4.59 35.08 4.42
N SER A 4 4.32 34.86 5.70
CA SER A 4 5.29 34.21 6.62
C SER A 4 5.37 32.71 6.47
N ALA A 5 4.30 32.03 6.06
CA ALA A 5 4.28 30.56 5.85
C ALA A 5 5.08 30.15 4.60
N LEU A 6 5.14 31.00 3.57
CA LEU A 6 5.89 30.71 2.35
C LEU A 6 7.40 30.84 2.55
N ILE A 7 7.84 31.73 3.43
CA ILE A 7 9.26 31.95 3.75
C ILE A 7 9.80 30.81 4.61
N ILE A 8 9.02 30.24 5.52
CA ILE A 8 9.42 29.09 6.34
C ILE A 8 9.54 27.82 5.48
N ALA A 9 8.66 27.63 4.50
CA ALA A 9 8.75 26.52 3.56
C ALA A 9 10.00 26.62 2.66
N LEU A 10 10.41 27.82 2.27
CA LEU A 10 11.62 28.09 1.48
C LEU A 10 12.90 27.92 2.30
N MET A 11 12.91 28.29 3.58
CA MET A 11 14.08 28.12 4.45
C MET A 11 14.37 26.65 4.82
N THR A 12 13.31 25.84 4.98
CA THR A 12 13.50 24.39 5.21
C THR A 12 13.99 23.67 3.95
N PHE A 13 13.72 24.19 2.76
CA PHE A 13 14.23 23.67 1.49
C PHE A 13 15.76 23.89 1.32
N SER A 14 16.29 25.01 1.79
CA SER A 14 17.72 25.33 1.68
C SER A 14 18.61 24.42 2.53
N ILE A 15 18.10 23.86 3.62
CA ILE A 15 18.88 22.99 4.52
C ILE A 15 19.01 21.55 3.96
N ILE A 16 18.07 21.09 3.14
CA ILE A 16 18.13 19.75 2.53
C ILE A 16 19.18 19.68 1.42
N THR A 17 19.56 20.82 0.84
CA THR A 17 20.49 20.87 -0.30
C THR A 17 21.99 20.81 0.10
N GLN A 18 22.31 20.86 1.41
CA GLN A 18 23.70 20.90 1.87
C GLN A 18 24.23 19.58 2.43
N ALA A 19 23.40 18.56 2.65
CA ALA A 19 23.91 17.25 3.05
C ALA A 19 24.59 16.58 1.85
N ALA A 20 25.87 16.28 1.96
CA ALA A 20 26.57 15.46 0.97
C ALA A 20 25.84 14.11 0.83
N LEU A 21 25.62 13.66 -0.42
CA LEU A 21 25.06 12.32 -0.63
C LEU A 21 26.03 11.27 -0.07
N PRO A 22 25.50 10.15 0.46
CA PRO A 22 26.33 9.09 1.03
C PRO A 22 27.40 8.61 0.06
N ALA A 23 28.57 8.27 0.59
CA ALA A 23 29.67 7.69 -0.20
C ALA A 23 29.31 6.31 -0.75
N ASP A 24 28.42 5.58 -0.05
CA ASP A 24 27.89 4.29 -0.49
C ASP A 24 26.99 4.44 -1.72
N PRO A 25 27.40 3.85 -2.87
CA PRO A 25 26.68 4.02 -4.14
C PRO A 25 25.25 3.48 -4.10
N ILE A 26 25.00 2.41 -3.34
CA ILE A 26 23.67 1.80 -3.22
C ILE A 26 22.77 2.73 -2.42
N GLN A 27 23.22 3.21 -1.28
CA GLN A 27 22.47 4.15 -0.46
C GLN A 27 22.18 5.45 -1.23
N ARG A 28 23.15 5.94 -1.96
CA ARG A 28 23.01 7.10 -2.84
C ARG A 28 21.91 6.91 -3.90
N CYS A 29 21.88 5.73 -4.54
CA CYS A 29 20.81 5.37 -5.48
C CYS A 29 19.43 5.37 -4.81
N LEU A 30 19.32 4.77 -3.62
CA LEU A 30 18.08 4.71 -2.85
C LEU A 30 17.57 6.08 -2.42
N ASP A 31 18.47 6.95 -1.98
CA ASP A 31 18.13 8.29 -1.52
C ASP A 31 17.66 9.18 -2.66
N ILE A 32 18.27 9.08 -3.83
CA ILE A 32 17.81 9.78 -5.05
C ILE A 32 16.41 9.32 -5.43
N ARG A 33 16.14 8.01 -5.40
CA ARG A 33 14.81 7.45 -5.68
C ARG A 33 13.77 7.92 -4.67
N ARG A 34 14.09 7.87 -3.38
CA ARG A 34 13.22 8.32 -2.29
C ARG A 34 12.90 9.82 -2.41
N PHE A 35 13.90 10.63 -2.74
CA PHE A 35 13.72 12.06 -2.94
C PHE A 35 12.82 12.36 -4.14
N ALA A 36 12.99 11.66 -5.26
CA ALA A 36 12.12 11.79 -6.42
C ALA A 36 10.66 11.42 -6.11
N ASP A 37 10.44 10.31 -5.39
CA ASP A 37 9.11 9.90 -4.96
C ASP A 37 8.47 10.94 -4.00
N PHE A 38 9.26 11.47 -3.07
CA PHE A 38 8.81 12.50 -2.12
C PHE A 38 8.42 13.81 -2.83
N THR A 39 9.28 14.28 -3.74
CA THR A 39 9.03 15.51 -4.49
C THR A 39 7.77 15.39 -5.33
N THR A 40 7.54 14.25 -5.95
CA THR A 40 6.31 13.95 -6.69
C THR A 40 5.09 14.02 -5.77
N ARG A 41 5.15 13.38 -4.59
CA ARG A 41 4.05 13.40 -3.60
C ARG A 41 3.79 14.80 -3.05
N GLN A 42 4.84 15.58 -2.76
CA GLN A 42 4.68 16.97 -2.29
C GLN A 42 4.06 17.87 -3.35
N LYS A 43 4.48 17.75 -4.62
CA LYS A 43 3.87 18.52 -5.70
C LYS A 43 2.38 18.18 -5.87
N MET A 44 2.03 16.90 -5.73
CA MET A 44 0.64 16.46 -5.73
C MET A 44 -0.15 17.03 -4.54
N ALA A 45 0.45 17.07 -3.35
CA ALA A 45 -0.16 17.62 -2.14
C ALA A 45 -0.22 19.18 -2.15
N ALA A 46 0.76 19.85 -2.76
CA ALA A 46 0.84 21.30 -2.80
C ALA A 46 -0.08 21.95 -3.85
N LYS A 47 -0.44 21.20 -4.91
CA LYS A 47 -1.40 21.71 -5.89
C LYS A 47 -2.82 21.82 -5.35
N GLU A 48 -3.14 21.07 -4.28
CA GLU A 48 -4.43 21.19 -3.58
C GLU A 48 -4.24 20.93 -2.08
N PRO A 49 -4.26 21.99 -1.22
CA PRO A 49 -4.33 21.75 0.22
C PRO A 49 -5.69 21.10 0.53
N GLY A 50 -5.68 19.79 0.70
CA GLY A 50 -6.82 19.06 1.23
C GLY A 50 -7.37 17.90 0.44
N VAL A 51 -7.32 17.82 -0.87
CA VAL A 51 -7.74 16.63 -1.63
C VAL A 51 -7.29 16.76 -3.09
N LEU A 52 -6.53 15.80 -3.61
CA LEU A 52 -6.51 15.55 -5.05
C LEU A 52 -7.95 15.23 -5.47
N ARG A 53 -8.64 16.18 -6.07
CA ARG A 53 -10.00 15.97 -6.55
C ARG A 53 -9.96 15.14 -7.82
N PHE A 54 -9.94 13.84 -7.67
CA PHE A 54 -10.25 12.95 -8.77
C PHE A 54 -11.71 13.19 -9.16
N LYS A 55 -11.91 13.60 -10.41
CA LYS A 55 -13.24 13.88 -10.91
C LYS A 55 -13.90 12.60 -11.39
N PHE A 56 -15.20 12.57 -11.23
CA PHE A 56 -16.06 11.53 -11.74
C PHE A 56 -17.17 12.19 -12.55
N HIS A 57 -17.39 11.74 -13.77
CA HIS A 57 -18.48 12.22 -14.61
C HIS A 57 -19.49 11.12 -14.83
N LYS A 58 -20.76 11.50 -14.85
CA LYS A 58 -21.87 10.59 -15.12
C LYS A 58 -21.79 10.10 -16.57
N ILE A 59 -21.96 8.82 -16.78
CA ILE A 59 -22.02 8.18 -18.08
C ILE A 59 -23.36 7.50 -18.28
N SER A 60 -23.74 7.24 -19.53
CA SER A 60 -24.88 6.38 -19.82
C SER A 60 -24.53 4.91 -19.54
N ALA A 61 -25.52 4.10 -19.21
CA ALA A 61 -25.31 2.68 -18.99
C ALA A 61 -24.74 1.96 -20.24
N SER A 62 -24.99 2.48 -21.44
CA SER A 62 -24.46 1.94 -22.70
C SER A 62 -22.94 2.09 -22.84
N GLU A 63 -22.33 3.05 -22.16
CA GLU A 63 -20.90 3.32 -22.20
C GLU A 63 -20.08 2.39 -21.28
N LEU A 64 -20.74 1.58 -20.43
CA LEU A 64 -20.04 0.58 -19.63
C LEU A 64 -19.37 -0.48 -20.51
N PRO A 65 -18.08 -0.74 -20.34
CA PRO A 65 -17.35 -1.70 -21.16
C PRO A 65 -17.61 -3.13 -20.67
N LEU A 66 -18.81 -3.67 -20.89
CA LEU A 66 -19.17 -5.02 -20.42
C LEU A 66 -18.74 -6.16 -21.34
N ASN A 67 -17.75 -5.91 -22.18
CA ASN A 67 -17.15 -6.92 -23.08
C ASN A 67 -16.14 -7.78 -22.33
N ASN A 68 -16.04 -9.06 -22.66
CA ASN A 68 -15.11 -10.03 -22.05
C ASN A 68 -15.13 -9.97 -20.51
N PRO A 69 -16.26 -10.27 -19.87
CA PRO A 69 -16.36 -10.24 -18.42
C PRO A 69 -15.52 -11.37 -17.80
N VAL A 70 -14.72 -11.01 -16.82
CA VAL A 70 -13.89 -11.94 -16.05
C VAL A 70 -14.22 -11.80 -14.57
N GLY A 71 -14.84 -12.82 -14.01
CA GLY A 71 -15.22 -12.86 -12.61
C GLY A 71 -15.90 -14.16 -12.23
N ASN A 72 -15.94 -14.42 -10.94
CA ASN A 72 -16.59 -15.57 -10.33
C ASN A 72 -17.73 -15.09 -9.43
N MET A 73 -18.94 -15.63 -9.63
CA MET A 73 -20.12 -15.18 -8.87
C MET A 73 -20.05 -15.56 -7.39
N ASP A 74 -19.45 -16.69 -7.04
CA ASP A 74 -19.27 -17.07 -5.63
C ASP A 74 -18.37 -16.09 -4.90
N GLU A 75 -17.32 -15.59 -5.57
CA GLU A 75 -16.44 -14.56 -5.04
C GLU A 75 -17.15 -13.21 -4.90
N VAL A 76 -17.97 -12.82 -5.88
CA VAL A 76 -18.80 -11.60 -5.82
C VAL A 76 -19.78 -11.67 -4.64
N ILE A 77 -20.52 -12.77 -4.52
CA ILE A 77 -21.49 -12.99 -3.44
C ILE A 77 -20.80 -12.99 -2.08
N LYS A 78 -19.66 -13.66 -1.96
CA LYS A 78 -18.87 -13.71 -0.74
C LYS A 78 -18.34 -12.32 -0.34
N ALA A 79 -17.78 -11.58 -1.28
CA ALA A 79 -17.27 -10.24 -1.01
C ALA A 79 -18.39 -9.27 -0.57
N LEU A 80 -19.56 -9.33 -1.20
CA LEU A 80 -20.72 -8.53 -0.82
C LEU A 80 -21.26 -8.91 0.56
N ASN A 81 -21.35 -10.20 0.90
CA ASN A 81 -21.75 -10.64 2.24
C ASN A 81 -20.77 -10.12 3.30
N ASN A 82 -19.45 -10.28 3.10
CA ASN A 82 -18.42 -9.78 4.00
C ASN A 82 -18.52 -8.25 4.19
N GLN A 83 -18.83 -7.52 3.12
CA GLN A 83 -19.03 -6.07 3.18
C GLN A 83 -20.28 -5.70 3.99
N ILE A 84 -21.39 -6.36 3.75
CA ILE A 84 -22.66 -6.09 4.44
C ILE A 84 -22.55 -6.41 5.93
N GLU A 85 -21.93 -7.52 6.28
CA GLU A 85 -21.66 -7.88 7.67
C GLU A 85 -20.79 -6.82 8.39
N ASN A 86 -19.83 -6.24 7.69
CA ASN A 86 -18.98 -5.19 8.23
C ASN A 86 -19.71 -3.84 8.37
N CYS A 87 -20.68 -3.56 7.49
CA CYS A 87 -21.44 -2.31 7.51
C CYS A 87 -22.19 -2.06 8.81
N ASP A 88 -22.63 -3.12 9.46
CA ASP A 88 -23.38 -3.05 10.72
C ASP A 88 -22.45 -2.78 11.92
N LYS A 89 -21.14 -2.95 11.76
CA LYS A 89 -20.13 -2.59 12.76
C LYS A 89 -19.87 -1.08 12.66
N ASN A 90 -20.09 -0.38 13.78
CA ASN A 90 -19.96 1.09 13.85
C ASN A 90 -18.47 1.51 13.85
N HIS A 91 -17.91 1.70 12.67
CA HIS A 91 -16.54 2.19 12.51
C HIS A 91 -16.55 3.72 12.36
N GLY A 92 -16.19 4.44 13.42
CA GLY A 92 -16.38 5.87 13.60
C GLY A 92 -15.68 6.83 12.62
N GLU A 93 -14.76 6.36 11.78
CA GLU A 93 -13.99 7.25 10.89
C GLU A 93 -14.72 7.64 9.59
N PHE A 94 -15.71 6.87 9.12
CA PHE A 94 -16.28 7.03 7.78
C PHE A 94 -17.81 7.05 7.77
N GLN A 95 -18.42 7.88 8.61
CA GLN A 95 -19.89 7.98 8.68
C GLN A 95 -20.52 8.58 7.41
N THR A 96 -19.75 9.42 6.70
CA THR A 96 -20.21 10.06 5.46
C THR A 96 -19.20 9.84 4.34
N VAL A 97 -19.70 9.40 3.20
CA VAL A 97 -18.95 9.17 1.98
C VAL A 97 -19.31 10.23 0.96
N THR A 98 -18.33 10.90 0.37
CA THR A 98 -18.55 11.85 -0.72
C THR A 98 -17.92 11.30 -1.99
N LEU A 99 -18.73 11.12 -3.04
CA LEU A 99 -18.27 10.68 -4.35
C LEU A 99 -19.06 11.37 -5.46
N ALA A 100 -18.39 11.78 -6.53
CA ALA A 100 -19.00 12.45 -7.67
C ALA A 100 -19.89 13.65 -7.27
N GLY A 101 -19.51 14.40 -6.24
CA GLY A 101 -20.27 15.53 -5.71
C GLY A 101 -21.54 15.16 -4.94
N ARG A 102 -21.73 13.86 -4.64
CA ARG A 102 -22.86 13.35 -3.87
C ARG A 102 -22.39 12.86 -2.50
N GLN A 103 -23.16 13.16 -1.45
CA GLN A 103 -22.94 12.65 -0.11
C GLN A 103 -23.87 11.51 0.21
N PHE A 104 -23.34 10.50 0.87
CA PHE A 104 -24.09 9.33 1.33
C PHE A 104 -23.71 9.04 2.77
N LYS A 105 -24.66 8.67 3.60
CA LYS A 105 -24.33 8.02 4.86
C LYS A 105 -23.82 6.62 4.55
N ARG A 106 -22.70 6.26 5.16
CA ARG A 106 -22.07 4.95 4.92
C ARG A 106 -23.04 3.79 5.15
N GLN A 107 -23.77 3.85 6.26
CA GLN A 107 -24.73 2.81 6.61
C GLN A 107 -25.85 2.67 5.54
N GLU A 108 -26.38 3.78 5.04
CA GLU A 108 -27.39 3.76 3.95
C GLU A 108 -26.79 3.19 2.67
N TRP A 109 -25.57 3.60 2.32
CA TRP A 109 -24.86 3.02 1.18
C TRP A 109 -24.71 1.53 1.31
N CYS A 110 -24.18 1.06 2.42
CA CYS A 110 -23.94 -0.33 2.70
C CYS A 110 -25.24 -1.15 2.68
N GLN A 111 -26.25 -0.69 3.38
CA GLN A 111 -27.52 -1.40 3.47
C GLN A 111 -28.27 -1.42 2.14
N ASN A 112 -28.35 -0.27 1.46
CA ASN A 112 -29.18 -0.16 0.26
C ASN A 112 -28.42 -0.64 -0.99
N THR A 113 -27.21 -0.13 -1.23
CA THR A 113 -26.47 -0.45 -2.45
C THR A 113 -25.91 -1.86 -2.43
N ASN A 114 -25.19 -2.25 -1.38
CA ASN A 114 -24.56 -3.57 -1.33
C ASN A 114 -25.58 -4.69 -1.20
N LYS A 115 -26.69 -4.52 -0.46
CA LYS A 115 -27.78 -5.50 -0.40
C LYS A 115 -28.48 -5.66 -1.74
N LYS A 116 -28.72 -4.56 -2.46
CA LYS A 116 -29.30 -4.62 -3.80
C LYS A 116 -28.38 -5.34 -4.79
N MET A 117 -27.07 -5.04 -4.76
CA MET A 117 -26.09 -5.76 -5.57
C MET A 117 -26.03 -7.25 -5.23
N LEU A 118 -26.07 -7.61 -3.95
CA LEU A 118 -26.12 -9.01 -3.51
C LEU A 118 -27.36 -9.74 -4.02
N ALA A 119 -28.54 -9.10 -3.98
CA ALA A 119 -29.77 -9.68 -4.51
C ALA A 119 -29.66 -9.95 -6.02
N LEU A 120 -29.11 -9.00 -6.79
CA LEU A 120 -28.86 -9.16 -8.22
C LEU A 120 -27.80 -10.22 -8.51
N ALA A 121 -26.76 -10.32 -7.68
CA ALA A 121 -25.75 -11.36 -7.80
C ALA A 121 -26.33 -12.76 -7.60
N LYS A 122 -27.17 -12.95 -6.59
CA LYS A 122 -27.88 -14.21 -6.35
C LYS A 122 -28.82 -14.56 -7.49
N ALA A 123 -29.58 -13.58 -8.01
CA ALA A 123 -30.51 -13.75 -9.14
C ALA A 123 -29.78 -14.06 -10.48
N ALA A 124 -28.49 -13.83 -10.57
CA ALA A 124 -27.72 -14.17 -11.75
C ALA A 124 -27.42 -15.66 -11.89
N HIS A 125 -27.63 -16.47 -10.83
CA HIS A 125 -27.45 -17.93 -10.84
C HIS A 125 -26.08 -18.37 -11.39
N GLY A 126 -24.99 -17.82 -10.87
CA GLY A 126 -23.62 -18.17 -11.28
C GLY A 126 -23.12 -17.49 -12.56
N ASN A 127 -23.98 -16.78 -13.29
CA ASN A 127 -23.62 -16.14 -14.55
C ASN A 127 -23.14 -14.69 -14.33
N PHE A 128 -21.82 -14.48 -14.41
CA PHE A 128 -21.22 -13.17 -14.18
C PHE A 128 -21.62 -12.12 -15.23
N GLN A 129 -21.77 -12.50 -16.51
CA GLN A 129 -22.25 -11.60 -17.57
C GLN A 129 -23.69 -11.12 -17.29
N LYS A 130 -24.56 -12.04 -16.84
CA LYS A 130 -25.95 -11.71 -16.44
C LYS A 130 -25.96 -10.76 -15.25
N TYR A 131 -25.09 -10.97 -14.25
CA TYR A 131 -24.93 -10.06 -13.13
C TYR A 131 -24.55 -8.65 -13.58
N LEU A 132 -23.49 -8.51 -14.39
CA LEU A 132 -23.08 -7.21 -14.91
C LEU A 132 -24.17 -6.52 -15.70
N SER A 133 -24.92 -7.27 -16.51
CA SER A 133 -26.07 -6.75 -17.27
C SER A 133 -27.20 -6.28 -16.35
N SER A 134 -27.43 -6.98 -15.24
CA SER A 134 -28.46 -6.61 -14.26
C SER A 134 -28.09 -5.33 -13.51
N ILE A 135 -26.85 -5.22 -12.98
CA ILE A 135 -26.43 -4.02 -12.26
C ILE A 135 -26.32 -2.79 -13.17
N LYS A 136 -26.03 -2.99 -14.46
CA LYS A 136 -25.93 -1.92 -15.45
C LYS A 136 -27.12 -0.98 -15.43
N ASN A 137 -28.34 -1.52 -15.33
CA ASN A 137 -29.59 -0.77 -15.42
C ASN A 137 -30.10 -0.29 -14.05
N GLU A 138 -29.55 -0.79 -12.95
CA GLU A 138 -30.05 -0.54 -11.59
C GLU A 138 -29.39 0.61 -10.88
N PHE A 139 -28.25 1.09 -11.38
CA PHE A 139 -27.45 2.14 -10.78
C PHE A 139 -27.13 3.27 -11.77
N ASP A 140 -26.84 4.44 -11.23
CA ASP A 140 -26.16 5.52 -11.96
C ASP A 140 -24.66 5.21 -12.01
N TRP A 141 -24.07 5.33 -13.19
CA TRP A 141 -22.65 5.02 -13.40
C TRP A 141 -21.84 6.29 -13.59
N TYR A 142 -20.67 6.31 -12.94
CA TYR A 142 -19.76 7.41 -13.03
C TYR A 142 -18.35 6.87 -13.39
N LYS A 143 -17.82 7.37 -14.49
CA LYS A 143 -16.46 7.08 -14.90
C LYS A 143 -15.50 8.03 -14.18
N SER A 144 -14.41 7.50 -13.66
CA SER A 144 -13.32 8.32 -13.13
C SER A 144 -12.48 8.92 -14.25
N ASP A 145 -12.08 10.18 -14.09
CA ASP A 145 -11.13 10.85 -14.98
C ASP A 145 -9.67 10.36 -14.77
N GLY A 146 -9.44 9.41 -13.86
CA GLY A 146 -8.12 8.86 -13.59
C GLY A 146 -7.11 9.88 -13.08
N TRP A 147 -5.84 9.69 -13.40
CA TRP A 147 -4.79 10.62 -13.03
C TRP A 147 -4.99 11.98 -13.73
N PRO A 148 -4.95 13.10 -12.99
CA PRO A 148 -5.12 14.44 -13.58
C PRO A 148 -3.94 14.84 -14.47
N GLU A 149 -2.80 14.18 -14.36
CA GLU A 149 -1.60 14.34 -15.16
C GLU A 149 -0.85 13.00 -15.28
N ASN A 150 0.15 12.92 -16.17
CA ASN A 150 0.97 11.71 -16.29
C ASN A 150 1.66 11.38 -14.96
N HIS A 151 1.49 10.16 -14.46
CA HIS A 151 2.01 9.70 -13.18
C HIS A 151 2.65 8.31 -13.27
N ALA A 152 3.88 8.17 -12.77
CA ALA A 152 4.59 6.89 -12.64
C ALA A 152 4.54 5.97 -13.88
N GLY A 153 4.46 6.56 -15.09
CA GLY A 153 4.37 5.80 -16.35
C GLY A 153 2.94 5.60 -16.86
N PHE A 154 1.92 6.02 -16.11
CA PHE A 154 0.52 6.07 -16.54
C PHE A 154 0.21 7.44 -17.14
N LYS A 155 -0.67 7.44 -18.15
CA LYS A 155 -1.11 8.67 -18.81
C LYS A 155 -2.20 9.36 -17.99
N GLN A 156 -2.35 10.65 -18.21
CA GLN A 156 -3.53 11.38 -17.76
C GLN A 156 -4.80 10.62 -18.19
N GLY A 157 -5.77 10.52 -17.28
CA GLY A 157 -7.03 9.84 -17.54
C GLY A 157 -7.02 8.33 -17.26
N GLU A 158 -5.86 7.73 -16.97
CA GLU A 158 -5.78 6.30 -16.67
C GLU A 158 -5.83 6.03 -15.16
N PHE A 159 -6.42 4.90 -14.79
CA PHE A 159 -6.23 4.25 -13.49
C PHE A 159 -5.10 3.22 -13.58
N GLN A 160 -4.32 3.11 -12.53
CA GLN A 160 -3.37 2.02 -12.37
C GLN A 160 -4.07 0.83 -11.69
N PHE A 161 -3.93 -0.35 -12.29
CA PHE A 161 -4.35 -1.61 -11.69
C PHE A 161 -3.12 -2.46 -11.42
N THR A 162 -2.94 -2.81 -10.14
CA THR A 162 -1.95 -3.78 -9.67
C THR A 162 -2.68 -4.88 -8.91
N ALA A 163 -1.95 -5.85 -8.40
CA ALA A 163 -2.53 -6.88 -7.55
C ALA A 163 -1.58 -7.27 -6.42
N TYR A 164 -2.16 -7.74 -5.33
CA TYR A 164 -1.48 -8.27 -4.17
C TYR A 164 -2.06 -9.64 -3.77
N TYR A 165 -1.35 -10.34 -2.92
CA TYR A 165 -1.73 -11.68 -2.48
C TYR A 165 -1.22 -11.94 -1.07
N ALA A 166 -1.79 -12.92 -0.38
CA ALA A 166 -1.22 -13.44 0.86
C ALA A 166 -0.19 -14.53 0.52
N PRO A 167 1.05 -14.44 0.98
CA PRO A 167 2.07 -15.47 0.73
C PRO A 167 1.62 -16.86 1.17
N ALA A 168 2.23 -17.89 0.59
CA ALA A 168 2.08 -19.25 1.07
C ALA A 168 2.47 -19.35 2.55
N ALA A 169 1.88 -20.30 3.28
CA ALA A 169 2.16 -20.46 4.69
C ALA A 169 3.66 -20.71 4.93
N VAL A 170 4.27 -19.90 5.77
CA VAL A 170 5.67 -19.97 6.13
C VAL A 170 5.85 -20.84 7.37
N GLU A 171 6.79 -21.81 7.33
CA GLU A 171 7.14 -22.58 8.51
C GLU A 171 7.84 -21.71 9.54
N ALA A 172 7.41 -21.85 10.79
CA ALA A 172 7.98 -21.15 11.93
C ALA A 172 8.08 -22.07 13.17
N ARG A 173 8.94 -21.69 14.11
CA ARG A 173 9.06 -22.33 15.41
C ARG A 173 9.03 -21.29 16.53
N THR A 174 8.49 -21.68 17.68
CA THR A 174 8.50 -20.83 18.89
C THR A 174 9.91 -20.68 19.45
N GLN A 175 10.77 -21.68 19.29
CA GLN A 175 12.14 -21.67 19.75
C GLN A 175 13.13 -21.36 18.60
N ARG A 176 14.08 -20.48 18.90
CA ARG A 176 15.20 -20.21 18.01
C ARG A 176 16.15 -21.40 17.97
N GLY A 177 16.46 -21.90 16.80
CA GLY A 177 17.45 -22.97 16.65
C GLY A 177 17.48 -23.64 15.28
N GLY A 178 18.57 -24.30 14.95
CA GLY A 178 18.78 -24.91 13.63
C GLY A 178 18.69 -23.86 12.52
N ALA A 179 17.78 -24.09 11.57
CA ALA A 179 17.55 -23.15 10.46
C ALA A 179 16.60 -21.98 10.86
N PHE A 180 15.90 -22.06 11.98
CA PHE A 180 14.89 -21.07 12.40
C PHE A 180 15.54 -19.93 13.19
N LEU A 181 15.98 -18.89 12.52
CA LEU A 181 16.83 -17.83 13.09
C LEU A 181 16.19 -16.44 13.06
N TYR A 182 15.22 -16.19 12.17
CA TYR A 182 14.71 -14.84 11.86
C TYR A 182 13.38 -14.61 12.54
N PRO A 183 13.32 -13.68 13.53
CA PRO A 183 12.14 -13.48 14.36
C PRO A 183 11.04 -12.69 13.65
N LEU A 184 9.80 -13.07 13.92
CA LEU A 184 8.60 -12.27 13.66
C LEU A 184 8.04 -11.81 14.99
N TYR A 185 7.71 -10.52 15.11
CA TYR A 185 7.25 -9.91 16.35
C TYR A 185 5.78 -9.49 16.28
N SER A 186 5.09 -9.68 17.41
CA SER A 186 3.84 -8.97 17.75
C SER A 186 4.14 -7.55 18.22
N ASN A 187 3.10 -6.72 18.32
CA ASN A 187 3.24 -5.34 18.74
C ASN A 187 3.80 -5.22 20.17
N PRO A 188 4.99 -4.64 20.36
CA PRO A 188 5.60 -4.49 21.68
C PRO A 188 5.04 -3.30 22.50
N GLY A 189 3.96 -2.67 22.06
CA GLY A 189 3.40 -1.46 22.65
C GLY A 189 3.64 -0.21 21.81
N VAL A 190 3.82 -0.38 20.50
CA VAL A 190 3.90 0.76 19.57
C VAL A 190 2.55 1.44 19.45
N VAL A 191 2.53 2.74 19.67
CA VAL A 191 1.34 3.59 19.57
C VAL A 191 1.50 4.67 18.51
N SER A 192 0.39 5.07 17.89
CA SER A 192 0.37 6.18 16.94
C SER A 192 0.45 7.52 17.67
N VAL A 193 1.45 8.32 17.34
CA VAL A 193 1.67 9.63 17.97
C VAL A 193 0.58 10.66 17.65
N ALA A 194 -0.11 10.53 16.53
CA ALA A 194 -1.19 11.46 16.19
C ALA A 194 -2.30 11.48 17.25
N SER A 195 -2.59 10.33 17.87
CA SER A 195 -3.57 10.21 18.96
C SER A 195 -2.98 10.44 20.36
N GLU A 196 -1.74 10.00 20.60
CA GLU A 196 -1.14 9.98 21.93
C GLU A 196 -0.23 11.19 22.23
N CYS A 197 0.45 11.77 21.22
CA CYS A 197 1.28 12.97 21.44
C CYS A 197 0.46 14.17 21.91
N LYS A 198 -0.80 14.30 21.50
CA LYS A 198 -1.71 15.34 22.00
C LYS A 198 -2.05 15.16 23.48
N LYS A 199 -2.12 13.90 23.96
CA LYS A 199 -2.42 13.56 25.36
C LYS A 199 -1.22 13.79 26.28
N PHE A 200 0.00 13.57 25.79
CA PHE A 200 1.20 13.52 26.64
C PHE A 200 2.16 14.68 26.43
N ASN A 201 1.78 15.70 25.62
CA ASN A 201 2.59 16.89 25.35
C ASN A 201 4.05 16.57 24.96
N LEU A 202 4.26 15.48 24.20
CA LEU A 202 5.56 14.99 23.83
C LEU A 202 6.19 15.90 22.77
N LYS A 203 7.34 16.47 23.10
CA LYS A 203 8.16 17.18 22.13
C LYS A 203 8.68 16.23 21.04
N ALA A 204 8.64 16.71 19.82
CA ALA A 204 8.84 16.02 18.54
C ALA A 204 10.02 15.04 18.33
N PRO A 205 11.05 14.88 19.16
CA PRO A 205 12.17 13.99 18.80
C PRO A 205 11.95 12.51 19.10
N LEU A 206 10.83 12.11 19.74
CA LEU A 206 10.64 10.71 20.15
C LEU A 206 10.05 9.80 19.07
N CYS A 207 9.65 10.37 17.93
CA CYS A 207 9.00 9.63 16.86
C CYS A 207 9.94 9.57 15.65
N GLY A 208 9.94 8.44 14.94
CA GLY A 208 10.82 8.24 13.80
C GLY A 208 10.81 9.42 12.84
N VAL A 209 11.92 10.12 12.74
CA VAL A 209 12.10 11.21 11.77
C VAL A 209 12.73 10.61 10.54
N ASP A 210 12.07 10.76 9.39
CA ASP A 210 12.69 10.41 8.12
C ASP A 210 13.92 11.30 7.90
N PRO A 211 15.14 10.74 7.80
CA PRO A 211 16.36 11.54 7.74
C PRO A 211 16.45 12.43 6.51
N LEU A 212 15.80 12.06 5.40
CA LEU A 212 15.78 12.83 4.16
C LEU A 212 14.67 13.88 4.14
N THR A 213 13.45 13.47 4.46
CA THR A 213 12.28 14.34 4.35
C THR A 213 12.03 15.13 5.62
N LYS A 214 12.72 14.80 6.72
CA LYS A 214 12.48 15.36 8.06
C LYS A 214 11.02 15.22 8.54
N MET A 215 10.24 14.40 7.88
CA MET A 215 8.86 14.12 8.29
C MET A 215 8.86 13.27 9.56
N VAL A 216 8.15 13.73 10.57
CA VAL A 216 7.90 12.96 11.78
C VAL A 216 6.81 11.95 11.48
N ARG A 217 7.15 10.66 11.51
CA ARG A 217 6.15 9.58 11.47
C ARG A 217 5.76 9.25 12.89
N GLY A 218 4.50 9.41 13.18
CA GLY A 218 3.91 9.42 14.50
C GLY A 218 3.83 8.08 15.23
N PHE A 219 4.94 7.33 15.38
CA PHE A 219 4.97 6.09 16.13
C PHE A 219 6.02 6.13 17.24
N CYS A 220 5.63 5.77 18.45
CA CYS A 220 6.50 5.63 19.62
C CYS A 220 6.28 4.29 20.30
N LEU A 221 7.30 3.78 20.97
CA LEU A 221 7.20 2.63 21.84
C LEU A 221 6.81 3.09 23.25
N LYS A 222 5.69 2.61 23.77
CA LYS A 222 5.27 2.81 25.16
C LYS A 222 5.97 1.80 26.05
N ASN A 223 6.80 2.27 26.95
CA ASN A 223 7.55 1.44 27.88
C ASN A 223 6.67 1.03 29.07
N ALA A 224 7.06 -0.04 29.77
CA ALA A 224 6.32 -0.56 30.93
C ALA A 224 6.17 0.45 32.08
N ASN A 225 7.13 1.37 32.22
CA ASN A 225 7.10 2.47 33.21
C ASN A 225 6.26 3.68 32.76
N GLY A 226 5.51 3.57 31.64
CA GLY A 226 4.69 4.65 31.09
C GLY A 226 5.44 5.72 30.30
N THR A 227 6.77 5.63 30.19
CA THR A 227 7.55 6.52 29.32
C THR A 227 7.46 6.09 27.85
N TYR A 228 7.94 6.94 26.95
CA TYR A 228 7.98 6.66 25.52
C TYR A 228 9.39 6.72 25.00
N SER A 229 9.70 5.85 24.05
CA SER A 229 10.99 5.81 23.35
C SER A 229 10.81 5.71 21.84
N VAL A 230 11.90 5.95 21.12
CA VAL A 230 11.95 5.73 19.67
C VAL A 230 11.82 4.24 19.41
N VAL A 231 10.96 3.87 18.44
CA VAL A 231 10.85 2.47 18.03
C VAL A 231 12.16 2.08 17.30
N PRO A 232 12.80 0.96 17.67
CA PRO A 232 14.01 0.48 17.00
C PRO A 232 13.80 0.30 15.50
N ASP A 233 14.86 0.39 14.73
CA ASP A 233 14.83 0.06 13.32
C ASP A 233 14.80 -1.47 13.10
N ARG A 234 14.66 -1.87 11.84
CA ARG A 234 14.58 -3.28 11.47
C ARG A 234 15.79 -4.07 11.93
N GLN A 235 16.99 -3.55 11.70
CA GLN A 235 18.24 -4.23 12.06
C GLN A 235 18.32 -4.44 13.57
N GLU A 236 18.02 -3.40 14.35
CA GLU A 236 18.00 -3.47 15.82
C GLU A 236 16.97 -4.49 16.32
N ILE A 237 15.76 -4.51 15.71
CA ILE A 237 14.69 -5.47 16.06
C ILE A 237 15.12 -6.91 15.77
N GLU A 238 15.66 -7.16 14.58
CA GLU A 238 16.10 -8.51 14.17
C GLU A 238 17.29 -9.00 15.03
N HIS A 239 18.09 -8.07 15.58
CA HIS A 239 19.17 -8.37 16.54
C HIS A 239 18.73 -8.38 18.01
N GLY A 240 17.42 -8.33 18.30
CA GLY A 240 16.90 -8.56 19.63
C GLY A 240 16.72 -7.32 20.50
N ALA A 241 16.63 -6.13 19.92
CA ALA A 241 16.33 -4.90 20.67
C ALA A 241 14.98 -4.90 21.40
N LEU A 242 14.08 -5.83 21.04
CA LEU A 242 12.78 -5.99 21.66
C LEU A 242 12.73 -7.22 22.57
N PRO A 243 11.94 -7.18 23.67
CA PRO A 243 11.81 -8.32 24.58
C PRO A 243 11.32 -9.60 23.88
N PRO A 244 11.90 -10.78 24.17
CA PRO A 244 11.55 -12.06 23.54
C PRO A 244 10.08 -12.46 23.65
N LYS A 245 9.36 -12.00 24.68
CA LYS A 245 7.93 -12.28 24.88
C LYS A 245 7.03 -11.80 23.74
N TYR A 246 7.51 -10.90 22.90
CA TYR A 246 6.78 -10.40 21.72
C TYR A 246 7.10 -11.19 20.45
N ILE A 247 8.00 -12.17 20.51
CA ILE A 247 8.31 -13.00 19.34
C ILE A 247 7.15 -13.97 19.12
N ILE A 248 6.57 -13.91 17.92
CA ILE A 248 5.54 -14.84 17.46
C ILE A 248 6.15 -16.19 17.13
N GLY A 249 7.30 -16.15 16.45
CA GLY A 249 8.07 -17.32 16.03
C GLY A 249 9.28 -16.93 15.21
N TYR A 250 10.11 -17.91 14.91
CA TYR A 250 11.30 -17.79 14.08
C TYR A 250 11.09 -18.52 12.75
N VAL A 251 11.39 -17.88 11.63
CA VAL A 251 11.32 -18.46 10.28
C VAL A 251 12.72 -18.81 9.77
N LYS A 252 12.77 -19.65 8.71
CA LYS A 252 14.03 -20.16 8.14
C LYS A 252 14.68 -19.21 7.17
N ASP A 253 13.88 -18.65 6.26
CA ASP A 253 14.38 -17.77 5.21
C ASP A 253 14.43 -16.31 5.71
N PRO A 254 15.60 -15.65 5.66
CA PRO A 254 15.74 -14.25 6.07
C PRO A 254 14.91 -13.28 5.24
N ASN A 255 14.41 -13.70 4.09
CA ASN A 255 13.58 -12.87 3.22
C ASN A 255 12.09 -12.95 3.59
N ASP A 256 11.63 -14.03 4.23
CA ASP A 256 10.22 -14.21 4.58
C ASP A 256 9.64 -13.08 5.44
N PRO A 257 10.34 -12.58 6.48
CA PRO A 257 9.85 -11.42 7.23
C PRO A 257 9.58 -10.21 6.35
N ALA A 258 10.49 -9.91 5.40
CA ALA A 258 10.34 -8.78 4.51
C ALA A 258 9.11 -8.91 3.60
N PHE A 259 8.87 -10.08 3.05
CA PHE A 259 7.71 -10.32 2.18
C PHE A 259 6.40 -10.30 2.96
N LEU A 260 6.33 -10.93 4.13
CA LEU A 260 5.17 -10.84 5.03
C LEU A 260 4.85 -9.38 5.41
N MET A 261 5.88 -8.58 5.71
CA MET A 261 5.71 -7.16 6.04
C MET A 261 5.24 -6.31 4.85
N VAL A 262 5.60 -6.67 3.62
CA VAL A 262 5.13 -5.98 2.40
C VAL A 262 3.65 -6.28 2.18
N GLN A 263 3.24 -7.53 2.32
CA GLN A 263 1.86 -7.96 2.13
C GLN A 263 0.95 -7.53 3.30
N GLY A 264 1.53 -7.27 4.48
CA GLY A 264 0.79 -6.90 5.69
C GLY A 264 0.04 -8.05 6.35
N SER A 265 0.01 -9.23 5.72
CA SER A 265 -0.63 -10.43 6.26
C SER A 265 0.02 -11.70 5.70
N GLY A 266 -0.24 -12.83 6.34
CA GLY A 266 0.24 -14.12 5.87
C GLY A 266 -0.24 -15.27 6.76
N SER A 267 0.15 -16.49 6.40
CA SER A 267 -0.06 -17.67 7.21
C SER A 267 1.27 -18.21 7.74
N LEU A 268 1.29 -18.64 8.99
CA LEU A 268 2.41 -19.35 9.59
C LEU A 268 1.99 -20.78 9.95
N ILE A 269 2.92 -21.71 9.80
CA ILE A 269 2.83 -23.05 10.40
C ILE A 269 3.80 -23.06 11.58
N LEU A 270 3.31 -22.67 12.76
CA LEU A 270 4.11 -22.59 13.97
C LEU A 270 4.03 -23.92 14.72
N ASP A 271 5.17 -24.59 14.84
CA ASP A 271 5.27 -25.90 15.49
C ASP A 271 4.21 -26.88 14.98
N GLY A 272 3.94 -26.88 13.67
CA GLY A 272 2.97 -27.75 12.99
C GLY A 272 1.52 -27.25 12.99
N LYS A 273 1.19 -26.19 13.72
CA LYS A 273 -0.17 -25.61 13.74
C LYS A 273 -0.26 -24.37 12.87
N LYS A 274 -1.20 -24.36 11.91
CA LYS A 274 -1.44 -23.23 11.03
C LYS A 274 -2.28 -22.15 11.74
N PHE A 275 -1.85 -20.91 11.63
CA PHE A 275 -2.61 -19.71 11.98
C PHE A 275 -2.25 -18.54 11.08
N ARG A 276 -3.02 -17.46 11.16
CA ARG A 276 -2.76 -16.23 10.42
C ARG A 276 -2.07 -15.19 11.26
N ILE A 277 -1.34 -14.34 10.55
CA ILE A 277 -0.82 -13.08 11.07
C ILE A 277 -1.32 -11.95 10.18
N ASN A 278 -1.74 -10.85 10.81
CA ASN A 278 -2.18 -9.63 10.13
C ASN A 278 -1.43 -8.43 10.68
N TYR A 279 -1.34 -7.37 9.84
CA TYR A 279 -0.76 -6.09 10.24
C TYR A 279 -1.46 -5.55 11.49
N GLU A 280 -0.68 -5.23 12.50
CA GLU A 280 -1.17 -4.56 13.71
C GLU A 280 -0.61 -3.14 13.83
N SER A 281 0.70 -3.00 13.65
CA SER A 281 1.38 -1.70 13.70
C SER A 281 2.72 -1.75 12.94
N SER A 282 3.43 -0.63 12.92
CA SER A 282 4.78 -0.57 12.36
C SER A 282 5.70 0.28 13.23
N ASN A 283 7.01 0.13 13.04
CA ASN A 283 7.99 0.99 13.72
C ASN A 283 8.01 2.44 13.19
N GLY A 284 7.14 2.80 12.26
CA GLY A 284 7.05 4.15 11.68
C GLY A 284 8.25 4.58 10.83
N ARG A 285 9.25 3.72 10.68
CA ARG A 285 10.40 4.01 9.81
C ARG A 285 9.99 3.98 8.35
N PRO A 286 10.66 4.78 7.49
CA PRO A 286 10.36 4.77 6.07
C PRO A 286 10.68 3.40 5.46
N ARG A 287 9.75 2.89 4.68
CA ARG A 287 9.95 1.64 3.94
C ARG A 287 10.81 1.87 2.71
N THR A 288 11.80 1.02 2.53
CA THR A 288 12.59 0.91 1.31
C THR A 288 12.36 -0.49 0.74
N MET A 289 11.62 -0.56 -0.38
CA MET A 289 11.25 -1.84 -0.99
C MET A 289 12.49 -2.65 -1.35
N LEU A 290 12.56 -3.90 -0.91
CA LEU A 290 13.71 -4.79 -1.14
C LEU A 290 14.03 -4.95 -2.64
N GLY A 291 13.01 -4.95 -3.51
CA GLY A 291 13.22 -4.94 -4.95
C GLY A 291 13.96 -3.71 -5.48
N ARG A 292 13.78 -2.55 -4.85
CA ARG A 292 14.55 -1.33 -5.19
C ARG A 292 15.98 -1.41 -4.69
N ILE A 293 16.17 -1.99 -3.50
CA ILE A 293 17.51 -2.22 -2.93
C ILE A 293 18.32 -3.12 -3.85
N VAL A 294 17.74 -4.25 -4.28
CA VAL A 294 18.38 -5.19 -5.21
C VAL A 294 18.70 -4.52 -6.55
N GLN A 295 17.77 -3.74 -7.11
CA GLN A 295 18.04 -3.00 -8.35
C GLN A 295 19.17 -1.98 -8.20
N CYS A 296 19.24 -1.26 -7.06
CA CYS A 296 20.36 -0.34 -6.79
C CYS A 296 21.67 -1.09 -6.54
N ALA A 297 21.62 -2.30 -6.00
CA ALA A 297 22.81 -3.15 -5.82
C ALA A 297 23.33 -3.69 -7.16
N GLN A 298 22.43 -4.04 -8.10
CA GLN A 298 22.78 -4.49 -9.45
C GLN A 298 23.26 -3.34 -10.35
N ASP A 299 22.70 -2.16 -10.20
CA ASP A 299 23.04 -0.97 -10.95
C ASP A 299 23.07 0.26 -10.02
N PRO A 300 24.18 0.48 -9.30
CA PRO A 300 24.31 1.64 -8.41
C PRO A 300 24.18 2.99 -9.11
N THR A 301 24.41 3.02 -10.42
CA THR A 301 24.21 4.25 -11.22
C THR A 301 22.73 4.53 -11.48
N CYS A 302 21.85 3.60 -11.14
CA CYS A 302 20.42 3.66 -11.44
C CYS A 302 20.11 3.83 -12.93
N GLY A 303 20.99 3.34 -13.80
CA GLY A 303 20.84 3.48 -15.26
C GLY A 303 20.94 4.91 -15.75
N GLY A 304 21.54 5.82 -14.97
CA GLY A 304 21.70 7.23 -15.30
C GLY A 304 23.04 7.80 -14.83
N ASN A 305 23.32 9.03 -15.23
CA ASN A 305 24.50 9.75 -14.75
C ASN A 305 24.23 10.28 -13.33
N LEU A 306 24.80 9.62 -12.30
CA LEU A 306 24.64 10.01 -10.89
C LEU A 306 25.03 11.47 -10.64
N ASN A 307 26.08 11.97 -11.32
CA ASN A 307 26.53 13.36 -11.17
C ASN A 307 25.49 14.36 -11.72
N ALA A 308 24.77 13.99 -12.78
CA ALA A 308 23.67 14.80 -13.31
C ALA A 308 22.46 14.77 -12.37
N MET A 309 22.15 13.61 -11.79
CA MET A 309 21.08 13.44 -10.81
C MET A 309 21.41 14.18 -9.50
N GLU A 310 22.66 14.14 -9.05
CA GLU A 310 23.13 14.86 -7.87
C GLU A 310 23.07 16.38 -8.06
N ARG A 311 23.48 16.88 -9.24
CA ARG A 311 23.32 18.31 -9.58
C ARG A 311 21.85 18.70 -9.59
N CYS A 312 20.99 17.85 -10.15
CA CYS A 312 19.57 18.09 -10.18
C CYS A 312 18.93 18.07 -8.79
N ALA A 313 19.38 17.20 -7.89
CA ALA A 313 18.93 17.18 -6.49
C ALA A 313 19.35 18.45 -5.70
N LYS A 314 20.44 19.10 -6.11
CA LYS A 314 20.97 20.31 -5.48
C LYS A 314 20.43 21.62 -6.10
N ASP A 315 19.86 21.58 -7.29
CA ASP A 315 19.38 22.77 -8.01
C ASP A 315 17.84 22.84 -7.90
N PRO A 316 17.28 23.88 -7.21
CA PRO A 316 15.84 24.07 -7.14
C PRO A 316 15.13 24.18 -8.51
N LYS A 317 15.84 24.61 -9.56
CA LYS A 317 15.32 24.66 -10.93
C LYS A 317 15.23 23.30 -11.59
N CYS A 318 15.96 22.31 -11.10
CA CYS A 318 15.87 20.91 -11.52
C CYS A 318 14.70 20.16 -10.88
N HIS A 319 14.00 20.76 -9.93
CA HIS A 319 12.79 20.20 -9.33
C HIS A 319 11.59 20.21 -10.29
N ASP A 320 11.78 20.70 -11.52
CA ASP A 320 10.82 20.47 -12.59
C ASP A 320 10.76 18.97 -12.89
N GLU A 321 9.56 18.41 -12.67
CA GLU A 321 9.29 16.98 -12.80
C GLU A 321 9.70 16.42 -14.19
N ALA A 322 9.63 17.24 -15.23
CA ALA A 322 10.06 16.87 -16.57
C ALA A 322 11.58 16.67 -16.67
N LYS A 323 12.38 17.44 -15.93
CA LYS A 323 13.86 17.33 -15.94
C LYS A 323 14.34 16.17 -15.05
N LEU A 324 13.68 15.92 -13.92
CA LEU A 324 13.92 14.71 -13.10
C LEU A 324 13.58 13.43 -13.87
N ARG A 325 12.50 13.45 -14.68
CA ARG A 325 12.10 12.31 -15.54
C ARG A 325 13.09 12.01 -16.66
N CYS A 326 13.77 13.01 -17.22
CA CYS A 326 14.74 12.80 -18.29
C CYS A 326 16.00 12.05 -17.81
N ASN A 327 16.35 12.18 -16.54
CA ASN A 327 17.57 11.63 -15.97
C ASN A 327 17.35 10.32 -15.18
N VAL A 328 16.09 9.98 -14.87
CA VAL A 328 15.74 8.70 -14.25
C VAL A 328 15.31 7.75 -15.35
N SER A 329 16.15 6.78 -15.68
CA SER A 329 15.89 5.86 -16.79
C SER A 329 14.52 5.18 -16.65
N LYS A 330 13.93 4.76 -17.78
CA LYS A 330 12.67 4.01 -17.82
C LYS A 330 12.71 2.76 -16.90
N LYS A 331 13.89 2.18 -16.70
CA LYS A 331 14.14 1.05 -15.79
C LYS A 331 13.92 1.39 -14.31
N ILE A 332 14.21 2.62 -13.88
CA ILE A 332 14.01 3.04 -12.46
C ILE A 332 12.54 3.26 -12.14
N ARG A 333 11.70 3.55 -13.14
CA ARG A 333 10.25 3.75 -12.98
C ARG A 333 9.47 2.43 -12.95
N GLN A 334 10.09 1.32 -13.33
CA GLN A 334 9.44 0.02 -13.23
C GLN A 334 9.32 -0.38 -11.76
N SER A 335 8.22 -1.04 -11.40
CA SER A 335 8.08 -1.76 -10.13
C SER A 335 9.37 -2.53 -9.87
N GLY A 336 9.90 -2.50 -8.66
CA GLY A 336 11.14 -3.17 -8.30
C GLY A 336 11.21 -4.63 -8.77
N ALA A 337 12.33 -5.30 -8.53
CA ALA A 337 12.50 -6.71 -8.83
C ALA A 337 11.37 -7.54 -8.19
N SER A 338 10.89 -8.57 -8.88
CA SER A 338 9.91 -9.53 -8.34
C SER A 338 10.50 -10.30 -7.17
N GLU A 339 9.66 -10.89 -6.32
CA GLU A 339 10.10 -11.72 -5.19
C GLU A 339 11.09 -12.80 -5.61
N LYS A 340 10.79 -13.50 -6.71
CA LYS A 340 11.70 -14.53 -7.26
C LYS A 340 13.07 -13.96 -7.62
N GLN A 341 13.12 -12.81 -8.28
CA GLN A 341 14.38 -12.16 -8.66
C GLN A 341 15.16 -11.66 -7.44
N ILE A 342 14.45 -11.16 -6.42
CA ILE A 342 15.05 -10.72 -5.16
C ILE A 342 15.71 -11.91 -4.45
N ARG A 343 14.96 -13.01 -4.24
CA ARG A 343 15.49 -14.22 -3.60
C ARG A 343 16.69 -14.74 -4.38
N GLN A 344 16.54 -14.96 -5.67
CA GLN A 344 17.63 -15.45 -6.52
C GLN A 344 18.89 -14.57 -6.46
N TYR A 345 18.72 -13.25 -6.43
CA TYR A 345 19.86 -12.34 -6.31
C TYR A 345 20.55 -12.46 -4.95
N LEU A 346 19.78 -12.43 -3.86
CA LEU A 346 20.32 -12.49 -2.49
C LEU A 346 20.94 -13.87 -2.18
N ASP A 347 20.33 -14.96 -2.66
CA ASP A 347 20.80 -16.33 -2.49
C ASP A 347 22.12 -16.57 -3.26
N ASN A 348 22.30 -15.91 -4.42
CA ASN A 348 23.53 -15.99 -5.21
C ASN A 348 24.68 -15.14 -4.64
N LEU A 349 24.42 -14.31 -3.63
CA LEU A 349 25.51 -13.61 -2.94
C LEU A 349 26.30 -14.60 -2.08
N LEU A 350 27.57 -14.78 -2.42
CA LEU A 350 28.47 -15.71 -1.70
C LEU A 350 28.73 -15.30 -0.24
N ASN A 351 28.41 -14.06 0.11
CA ASN A 351 28.62 -13.48 1.43
C ASN A 351 27.25 -13.13 2.06
N ARG A 352 26.90 -13.84 3.15
CA ARG A 352 25.67 -13.58 3.93
C ARG A 352 25.59 -12.17 4.49
N ASP A 353 26.74 -11.63 4.95
CA ASP A 353 26.78 -10.28 5.53
C ASP A 353 26.37 -9.21 4.50
N LYS A 354 26.72 -9.41 3.21
CA LYS A 354 26.25 -8.53 2.13
C LYS A 354 24.75 -8.63 1.90
N ALA A 355 24.18 -9.83 1.99
CA ALA A 355 22.74 -10.03 1.86
C ALA A 355 21.99 -9.39 3.03
N ASP A 356 22.52 -9.51 4.25
CA ASP A 356 21.97 -8.88 5.45
C ASP A 356 22.11 -7.34 5.38
N ASP A 357 23.25 -6.80 4.94
CA ASP A 357 23.42 -5.37 4.70
C ASP A 357 22.35 -4.83 3.74
N LEU A 358 22.09 -5.55 2.64
CA LEU A 358 21.05 -5.13 1.70
C LEU A 358 19.66 -5.17 2.33
N ARG A 359 19.31 -6.23 3.06
CA ARG A 359 18.01 -6.33 3.75
C ARG A 359 17.84 -5.21 4.80
N ASN A 360 18.87 -4.90 5.54
CA ASN A 360 18.87 -3.91 6.63
C ASN A 360 18.76 -2.46 6.13
N ARG A 361 18.94 -2.20 4.83
CA ARG A 361 18.66 -0.88 4.24
C ARG A 361 17.16 -0.53 4.23
N ASP A 362 16.27 -1.50 4.36
CA ASP A 362 14.88 -1.26 4.72
C ASP A 362 14.74 -1.16 6.24
N GLN A 363 14.69 0.05 6.77
CA GLN A 363 14.55 0.31 8.20
C GLN A 363 13.14 0.04 8.73
N SER A 364 12.17 -0.18 7.84
CA SER A 364 10.76 -0.41 8.21
C SER A 364 10.58 -1.81 8.78
N TYR A 365 9.84 -1.90 9.88
CA TYR A 365 9.39 -3.16 10.48
C TYR A 365 7.89 -3.12 10.74
N VAL A 366 7.19 -4.23 10.43
CA VAL A 366 5.76 -4.41 10.71
C VAL A 366 5.60 -5.41 11.83
N PHE A 367 4.78 -5.06 12.80
CA PHE A 367 4.35 -5.93 13.88
C PHE A 367 3.02 -6.57 13.53
N PHE A 368 2.85 -7.84 13.92
CA PHE A 368 1.71 -8.64 13.51
C PHE A 368 0.86 -9.07 14.72
N ALA A 369 -0.45 -9.11 14.54
CA ALA A 369 -1.35 -9.83 15.42
C ALA A 369 -1.57 -11.26 14.91
N LYS A 370 -1.71 -12.22 15.85
CA LYS A 370 -2.23 -13.55 15.54
C LYS A 370 -3.75 -13.46 15.45
N GLU A 371 -4.33 -14.04 14.42
CA GLU A 371 -5.77 -14.03 14.23
C GLU A 371 -6.28 -15.36 13.68
N ASP A 372 -7.49 -15.70 14.09
CA ASP A 372 -8.25 -16.80 13.52
C ASP A 372 -9.09 -16.26 12.35
N GLY A 373 -8.98 -16.88 11.17
CA GLY A 373 -9.68 -16.45 9.97
C GLY A 373 -8.87 -15.49 9.07
N GLY A 374 -9.54 -14.71 8.26
CA GLY A 374 -8.92 -13.79 7.28
C GLY A 374 -8.55 -14.46 5.94
N PRO A 375 -7.73 -13.83 5.09
CA PRO A 375 -7.04 -12.56 5.36
C PRO A 375 -8.02 -11.39 5.51
N TYR A 376 -7.64 -10.45 6.36
CA TYR A 376 -8.45 -9.25 6.59
C TYR A 376 -7.83 -8.05 5.87
N GLY A 377 -8.70 -7.26 5.26
CA GLY A 377 -8.39 -5.92 4.79
C GLY A 377 -8.58 -4.89 5.89
N SER A 378 -8.61 -3.64 5.50
CA SER A 378 -8.91 -2.56 6.42
C SER A 378 -10.29 -2.74 7.05
N GLU A 379 -10.46 -2.27 8.28
CA GLU A 379 -11.69 -2.41 9.07
C GLU A 379 -12.11 -3.87 9.37
N ASN A 380 -11.13 -4.80 9.36
CA ASN A 380 -11.35 -6.23 9.63
C ASN A 380 -12.38 -6.90 8.70
N ILE A 381 -12.43 -6.48 7.45
CA ILE A 381 -13.26 -7.12 6.42
C ILE A 381 -12.51 -8.32 5.86
N THR A 382 -13.12 -9.50 5.90
CA THR A 382 -12.53 -10.68 5.25
C THR A 382 -12.44 -10.49 3.74
N LEU A 383 -11.22 -10.58 3.20
CA LEU A 383 -10.95 -10.41 1.78
C LEU A 383 -11.37 -11.64 0.98
N THR A 384 -11.88 -11.38 -0.21
CA THR A 384 -12.26 -12.42 -1.19
C THR A 384 -11.39 -12.25 -2.43
N PRO A 385 -10.72 -13.33 -2.91
CA PRO A 385 -9.92 -13.28 -4.12
C PRO A 385 -10.69 -12.69 -5.28
N HIS A 386 -10.02 -11.92 -6.14
CA HIS A 386 -10.52 -11.28 -7.37
C HIS A 386 -11.70 -10.29 -7.20
N ALA A 387 -12.35 -10.29 -6.03
CA ALA A 387 -13.53 -9.46 -5.74
C ALA A 387 -13.29 -8.39 -4.68
N SER A 388 -12.23 -8.50 -3.87
CA SER A 388 -11.79 -7.47 -2.90
C SER A 388 -10.64 -6.66 -3.48
N CYS A 389 -10.70 -5.33 -3.33
CA CYS A 389 -9.66 -4.44 -3.81
C CYS A 389 -9.22 -3.47 -2.71
N ALA A 390 -7.91 -3.16 -2.70
CA ALA A 390 -7.37 -2.03 -1.97
C ALA A 390 -7.46 -0.76 -2.84
N THR A 391 -7.85 0.35 -2.22
CA THR A 391 -8.03 1.65 -2.88
C THR A 391 -7.50 2.78 -2.02
N ASP A 392 -7.26 3.94 -2.61
CA ASP A 392 -7.18 5.17 -1.84
C ASP A 392 -8.60 5.56 -1.38
N HIS A 393 -8.87 5.40 -0.09
CA HIS A 393 -10.20 5.68 0.49
C HIS A 393 -10.67 7.14 0.32
N LYS A 394 -9.76 8.05 -0.01
CA LYS A 394 -10.08 9.45 -0.36
C LYS A 394 -10.60 9.59 -1.78
N VAL A 395 -10.34 8.60 -2.63
CA VAL A 395 -10.77 8.56 -4.03
C VAL A 395 -11.93 7.59 -4.20
N ILE A 396 -11.78 6.38 -3.68
CA ILE A 396 -12.79 5.31 -3.70
C ILE A 396 -12.95 4.81 -2.26
N PRO A 397 -13.97 5.30 -1.54
CA PRO A 397 -14.21 4.93 -0.15
C PRO A 397 -14.45 3.43 0.05
N ILE A 398 -14.12 2.94 1.24
CA ILE A 398 -14.37 1.54 1.63
C ILE A 398 -15.86 1.24 1.54
N GLY A 399 -16.19 0.07 0.97
CA GLY A 399 -17.54 -0.40 0.71
C GLY A 399 -18.10 -0.02 -0.67
N MET A 400 -17.38 0.81 -1.44
CA MET A 400 -17.78 1.17 -2.80
C MET A 400 -17.61 0.02 -3.77
N ASN A 401 -18.63 -0.16 -4.62
CA ASN A 401 -18.61 -1.13 -5.71
C ASN A 401 -18.24 -0.44 -7.02
N PHE A 402 -17.40 -1.08 -7.79
CA PHE A 402 -16.98 -0.55 -9.07
C PHE A 402 -16.72 -1.65 -10.10
N ILE A 403 -16.92 -1.31 -11.36
CA ILE A 403 -16.45 -2.07 -12.51
C ILE A 403 -15.14 -1.45 -12.95
N TYR A 404 -14.20 -2.28 -13.35
CA TYR A 404 -12.94 -1.83 -13.93
C TYR A 404 -12.63 -2.61 -15.21
N SER A 405 -11.95 -1.95 -16.13
CA SER A 405 -11.53 -2.59 -17.37
C SER A 405 -10.06 -2.30 -17.67
N TYR A 406 -9.32 -3.33 -18.03
CA TYR A 406 -7.97 -3.26 -18.56
C TYR A 406 -7.76 -4.36 -19.61
N LYS A 407 -6.91 -4.13 -20.62
CA LYS A 407 -6.63 -5.10 -21.70
C LYS A 407 -7.88 -5.71 -22.32
N LYS A 408 -8.94 -4.93 -22.50
CA LYS A 408 -10.25 -5.35 -23.05
C LYS A 408 -11.03 -6.35 -22.19
N SER A 409 -10.58 -6.64 -20.96
CA SER A 409 -11.35 -7.43 -20.00
C SER A 409 -12.08 -6.52 -19.03
N THR A 410 -13.24 -6.96 -18.55
CA THR A 410 -14.06 -6.26 -17.57
C THR A 410 -14.22 -7.10 -16.32
N SER A 411 -14.00 -6.51 -15.17
CA SER A 411 -14.15 -7.16 -13.87
C SER A 411 -14.88 -6.23 -12.89
N TRP A 412 -15.33 -6.82 -11.80
CA TRP A 412 -16.00 -6.12 -10.71
C TRP A 412 -15.19 -6.26 -9.42
N CYS A 413 -15.26 -5.25 -8.56
CA CYS A 413 -14.64 -5.28 -7.26
C CYS A 413 -15.39 -4.42 -6.25
N VAL A 414 -15.22 -4.74 -4.97
CA VAL A 414 -15.61 -3.87 -3.86
C VAL A 414 -14.36 -3.39 -3.12
N ALA A 415 -14.30 -2.10 -2.80
CA ALA A 415 -13.22 -1.53 -2.01
C ALA A 415 -13.32 -2.03 -0.56
N GLN A 416 -12.42 -2.92 -0.14
CA GLN A 416 -12.43 -3.56 1.18
C GLN A 416 -11.08 -3.45 1.89
N ASP A 417 -10.10 -2.87 1.20
CA ASP A 417 -8.77 -2.72 1.75
C ASP A 417 -8.15 -1.38 1.36
N ARG A 418 -7.05 -1.04 2.01
CA ARG A 418 -6.21 0.12 1.73
C ARG A 418 -4.75 -0.21 1.98
N GLY A 419 -3.87 0.35 1.19
CA GLY A 419 -2.42 0.20 1.37
C GLY A 419 -1.70 1.54 1.40
N GLY A 420 -0.63 1.65 2.17
CA GLY A 420 0.17 2.89 2.24
C GLY A 420 0.79 3.32 0.90
N ALA A 421 0.89 2.40 -0.06
CA ALA A 421 1.35 2.66 -1.42
C ALA A 421 0.20 2.82 -2.43
N ILE A 422 -1.05 2.51 -2.03
CA ILE A 422 -2.22 2.59 -2.90
C ILE A 422 -2.84 3.97 -2.72
N MET A 423 -2.43 4.90 -3.57
CA MET A 423 -2.84 6.31 -3.49
C MET A 423 -3.30 6.83 -4.84
N GLY A 424 -4.30 7.72 -4.81
CA GLY A 424 -4.83 8.36 -6.00
C GLY A 424 -5.59 7.41 -6.92
N ALA A 425 -5.38 7.53 -8.23
CA ALA A 425 -6.01 6.66 -9.23
C ALA A 425 -5.30 5.29 -9.32
N HIS A 426 -5.24 4.58 -8.21
CA HIS A 426 -4.61 3.28 -8.07
C HIS A 426 -5.55 2.29 -7.38
N VAL A 427 -5.70 1.12 -7.96
CA VAL A 427 -6.44 -0.02 -7.41
C VAL A 427 -5.52 -1.22 -7.36
N ASP A 428 -5.50 -1.90 -6.22
CA ASP A 428 -4.72 -3.12 -6.00
C ASP A 428 -5.66 -4.29 -5.73
N VAL A 429 -5.69 -5.27 -6.65
CA VAL A 429 -6.67 -6.37 -6.64
C VAL A 429 -6.13 -7.53 -5.80
N TYR A 430 -6.87 -7.97 -4.79
CA TYR A 430 -6.51 -9.15 -4.02
C TYR A 430 -6.66 -10.43 -4.84
N LYS A 431 -5.59 -11.22 -4.97
CA LYS A 431 -5.55 -12.44 -5.79
C LYS A 431 -5.70 -13.74 -5.01
N GLY A 432 -5.79 -13.67 -3.68
CA GLY A 432 -5.87 -14.87 -2.84
C GLY A 432 -4.54 -15.20 -2.17
N GLU A 433 -4.32 -16.49 -1.93
CA GLU A 433 -3.19 -16.98 -1.15
C GLU A 433 -2.28 -17.93 -1.94
N GLY A 434 -1.02 -17.92 -1.56
CA GLY A 434 -0.02 -18.88 -2.05
C GLY A 434 0.59 -18.51 -3.39
N ASN A 435 1.36 -19.47 -3.94
CA ASN A 435 2.23 -19.22 -5.08
C ASN A 435 1.47 -18.86 -6.36
N GLN A 436 0.32 -19.49 -6.62
CA GLN A 436 -0.49 -19.21 -7.81
C GLN A 436 -1.04 -17.78 -7.76
N ALA A 437 -1.57 -17.36 -6.61
CA ALA A 437 -2.01 -15.98 -6.41
C ALA A 437 -0.86 -14.98 -6.57
N GLY A 438 0.35 -15.34 -6.13
CA GLY A 438 1.56 -14.54 -6.34
C GLY A 438 1.93 -14.38 -7.81
N LEU A 439 1.80 -15.44 -8.63
CA LEU A 439 2.03 -15.35 -10.07
C LEU A 439 1.02 -14.43 -10.75
N GLU A 440 -0.26 -14.53 -10.39
CA GLU A 440 -1.32 -13.67 -10.90
C GLU A 440 -1.12 -12.20 -10.48
N ALA A 441 -0.74 -11.97 -9.22
CA ALA A 441 -0.46 -10.64 -8.72
C ALA A 441 0.71 -9.98 -9.45
N ASN A 442 1.80 -10.70 -9.67
CA ASN A 442 2.96 -10.21 -10.41
C ASN A 442 2.67 -9.91 -11.89
N ALA A 443 1.65 -10.54 -12.48
CA ALA A 443 1.26 -10.32 -13.87
C ALA A 443 0.40 -9.06 -14.06
N LEU A 444 -0.17 -8.49 -12.99
CA LEU A 444 -1.06 -7.34 -13.08
C LEU A 444 -0.34 -6.03 -12.73
N ASN A 445 -0.01 -5.27 -13.75
CA ASN A 445 0.42 -3.86 -13.64
C ASN A 445 0.06 -3.16 -14.95
N HIS A 446 -1.19 -2.69 -15.06
CA HIS A 446 -1.74 -2.16 -16.30
C HIS A 446 -2.57 -0.90 -16.09
N PRO A 447 -2.56 0.02 -17.07
CA PRO A 447 -3.53 1.09 -17.13
C PRO A 447 -4.92 0.55 -17.49
N GLY A 448 -5.94 1.27 -17.05
CA GLY A 448 -7.33 0.96 -17.36
C GLY A 448 -8.30 2.05 -16.95
N SER A 449 -9.58 1.73 -17.00
CA SER A 449 -10.68 2.62 -16.64
C SER A 449 -11.47 2.07 -15.46
N LEU A 450 -12.02 2.96 -14.64
CA LEU A 450 -12.79 2.64 -13.46
C LEU A 450 -14.16 3.32 -13.50
N PHE A 451 -15.19 2.56 -13.13
CA PHE A 451 -16.60 2.98 -13.15
C PHE A 451 -17.25 2.64 -11.81
N VAL A 452 -17.70 3.65 -11.09
CA VAL A 452 -18.38 3.46 -9.79
C VAL A 452 -19.89 3.45 -9.97
N ALA A 453 -20.56 2.59 -9.21
CA ALA A 453 -22.01 2.49 -9.16
C ALA A 453 -22.55 3.37 -8.03
N LEU A 454 -23.45 4.29 -8.30
CA LEU A 454 -24.19 5.06 -7.30
C LEU A 454 -25.69 4.76 -7.38
N PRO A 455 -26.44 4.83 -6.27
CA PRO A 455 -27.90 4.72 -6.32
C PRO A 455 -28.47 5.74 -7.30
N LYS A 456 -29.50 5.35 -8.04
CA LYS A 456 -30.25 6.29 -8.87
C LYS A 456 -30.79 7.42 -8.00
N ARG A 457 -30.83 8.63 -8.54
CA ARG A 457 -31.61 9.72 -7.93
C ARG A 457 -33.10 9.42 -8.12
N GLU A 458 -33.80 9.46 -7.02
CA GLU A 458 -35.27 9.50 -7.06
C GLU A 458 -35.77 10.77 -7.73
#